data_6989d06591fefd61ae5912bd949774a3
#
_entry.id   6989d06591fefd61ae5912bd949774a3
#
_cell.length_a   1.000
_cell.length_b   1.000
_cell.length_c   1.000
_cell.angle_alpha   90.00
_cell.angle_beta   90.00
_cell.angle_gamma   90.00
#
_symmetry.space_group_name_H-M   'P 1'
#
loop_
_entity.id
_entity.type
_entity.pdbx_description
1 polymer ?
#
loop_
_entity_poly.entity_id
_entity_poly.type
_entity_poly.pdbx_seq_one_letter_code
_entity_poly.pdbx_strand_id
1 'polypeptide(L)'
;MKIGVIGSGNIGATAARLFAGAGHEVAVSNSRGGAGLESLIAELGGRARATGIEEAARFGEVVLVAVPFGKYETLPAEAFGGKVVIDAGNYYPQRDGNFARLDGGETTSSELVASHLKGARLVKGFNTIWSEHLKQQGDTGLPLEERRAIFIAGDDEGAKRTAARLVEEIGFAAVDTGPLGEGGRRQQVGTAVYNKELNAREAARVLSAG
;
A
#
# COMPACT_ATOMS: atom_id res chain seq x y z
N MET A 1 16.22 -1.90 -3.04
CA MET A 1 15.64 -2.84 -2.07
C MET A 1 14.94 -3.98 -2.78
N LYS A 2 14.62 -5.04 -2.06
CA LYS A 2 13.74 -6.12 -2.52
C LYS A 2 12.31 -5.83 -2.07
N ILE A 3 11.37 -5.82 -3.00
CA ILE A 3 9.96 -5.50 -2.72
C ILE A 3 9.08 -6.67 -3.17
N GLY A 4 8.28 -7.20 -2.23
CA GLY A 4 7.20 -8.13 -2.55
C GLY A 4 5.94 -7.36 -2.88
N VAL A 5 5.28 -7.67 -3.99
CA VAL A 5 3.97 -7.09 -4.34
C VAL A 5 2.94 -8.21 -4.39
N ILE A 6 2.02 -8.19 -3.46
CA ILE A 6 0.95 -9.18 -3.34
C ILE A 6 -0.35 -8.60 -3.87
N GLY A 7 -0.77 -9.13 -5.00
CA GLY A 7 -1.88 -8.62 -5.78
C GLY A 7 -1.40 -7.84 -7.01
N SER A 8 -1.80 -8.32 -8.19
CA SER A 8 -1.47 -7.74 -9.50
C SER A 8 -2.64 -6.99 -10.13
N GLY A 9 -3.56 -6.51 -9.31
CA GLY A 9 -4.62 -5.60 -9.74
C GLY A 9 -4.06 -4.20 -10.09
N ASN A 10 -4.96 -3.25 -10.35
CA ASN A 10 -4.57 -1.91 -10.82
C ASN A 10 -3.52 -1.23 -9.93
N ILE A 11 -3.71 -1.22 -8.60
CA ILE A 11 -2.74 -0.61 -7.68
C ILE A 11 -1.44 -1.42 -7.63
N GLY A 12 -1.52 -2.75 -7.42
CA GLY A 12 -0.31 -3.57 -7.29
C GLY A 12 0.55 -3.60 -8.54
N ALA A 13 -0.05 -3.76 -9.73
CA ALA A 13 0.69 -3.74 -10.98
C ALA A 13 1.31 -2.35 -11.26
N THR A 14 0.60 -1.25 -10.97
CA THR A 14 1.12 0.11 -11.12
C THR A 14 2.28 0.36 -10.15
N ALA A 15 2.13 -0.01 -8.89
CA ALA A 15 3.20 0.13 -7.89
C ALA A 15 4.43 -0.71 -8.25
N ALA A 16 4.23 -1.94 -8.75
CA ALA A 16 5.34 -2.79 -9.24
C ALA A 16 6.14 -2.11 -10.36
N ARG A 17 5.46 -1.44 -11.32
CA ARG A 17 6.11 -0.66 -12.38
C ARG A 17 6.94 0.48 -11.83
N LEU A 18 6.35 1.24 -10.92
CA LEU A 18 7.01 2.40 -10.32
C LEU A 18 8.23 1.97 -9.48
N PHE A 19 8.11 0.93 -8.67
CA PHE A 19 9.23 0.42 -7.90
C PHE A 19 10.35 -0.16 -8.77
N ALA A 20 10.02 -0.93 -9.80
CA ALA A 20 11.03 -1.43 -10.75
C ALA A 20 11.71 -0.27 -11.50
N GLY A 21 10.94 0.75 -11.92
CA GLY A 21 11.45 1.97 -12.53
C GLY A 21 12.38 2.78 -11.62
N ALA A 22 12.09 2.81 -10.31
CA ALA A 22 12.94 3.41 -9.28
C ALA A 22 14.17 2.55 -8.93
N GLY A 23 14.36 1.40 -9.58
CA GLY A 23 15.56 0.57 -9.46
C GLY A 23 15.48 -0.53 -8.40
N HIS A 24 14.30 -0.84 -7.86
CA HIS A 24 14.11 -1.94 -6.93
C HIS A 24 13.97 -3.29 -7.64
N GLU A 25 14.29 -4.37 -6.92
CA GLU A 25 13.96 -5.74 -7.32
C GLU A 25 12.54 -6.06 -6.85
N VAL A 26 11.70 -6.55 -7.75
CA VAL A 26 10.27 -6.75 -7.45
C VAL A 26 9.85 -8.20 -7.67
N ALA A 27 9.25 -8.82 -6.65
CA ALA A 27 8.56 -10.10 -6.79
C ALA A 27 7.05 -9.86 -6.78
N VAL A 28 6.36 -10.17 -7.87
CA VAL A 28 4.92 -9.93 -8.00
C VAL A 28 4.17 -11.25 -7.89
N SER A 29 3.09 -11.25 -7.12
CA SER A 29 2.21 -12.40 -6.98
C SER A 29 0.74 -12.06 -7.23
N ASN A 30 -0.03 -13.09 -7.55
CA ASN A 30 -1.49 -13.04 -7.61
C ASN A 30 -2.09 -14.31 -7.00
N SER A 31 -3.42 -14.40 -6.97
CA SER A 31 -4.14 -15.58 -6.44
C SER A 31 -3.94 -16.87 -7.25
N ARG A 32 -3.28 -16.79 -8.41
CA ARG A 32 -2.99 -17.94 -9.30
C ARG A 32 -1.53 -18.40 -9.24
N GLY A 33 -0.80 -18.04 -8.19
CA GLY A 33 0.60 -18.45 -8.03
C GLY A 33 1.55 -17.83 -9.06
N GLY A 34 1.26 -16.61 -9.53
CA GLY A 34 2.08 -15.92 -10.51
C GLY A 34 1.68 -16.16 -11.97
N ALA A 35 0.77 -17.11 -12.26
CA ALA A 35 0.29 -17.33 -13.62
C ALA A 35 -0.47 -16.11 -14.16
N GLY A 36 -0.25 -15.79 -15.44
CA GLY A 36 -0.86 -14.62 -16.11
C GLY A 36 -0.16 -13.30 -15.79
N LEU A 37 1.07 -13.33 -15.26
CA LEU A 37 1.92 -12.15 -15.02
C LEU A 37 3.02 -11.99 -16.08
N GLU A 38 3.09 -12.86 -17.07
CA GLU A 38 4.18 -12.93 -18.05
C GLU A 38 4.37 -11.56 -18.77
N SER A 39 3.28 -10.93 -19.18
CA SER A 39 3.32 -9.61 -19.83
C SER A 39 3.86 -8.52 -18.90
N LEU A 40 3.39 -8.49 -17.65
CA LEU A 40 3.86 -7.54 -16.65
C LEU A 40 5.35 -7.72 -16.35
N ILE A 41 5.78 -8.96 -16.16
CA ILE A 41 7.20 -9.26 -15.87
C ILE A 41 8.10 -8.93 -17.06
N ALA A 42 7.67 -9.21 -18.29
CA ALA A 42 8.41 -8.84 -19.50
C ALA A 42 8.57 -7.31 -19.61
N GLU A 43 7.52 -6.55 -19.28
CA GLU A 43 7.55 -5.08 -19.26
C GLU A 43 8.53 -4.55 -18.18
N LEU A 44 8.55 -5.15 -17.00
CA LEU A 44 9.41 -4.74 -15.88
C LEU A 44 10.88 -5.14 -16.07
N GLY A 45 11.15 -6.09 -16.97
CA GLY A 45 12.50 -6.53 -17.30
C GLY A 45 13.17 -7.35 -16.19
N GLY A 46 14.51 -7.47 -16.25
CA GLY A 46 15.30 -8.35 -15.40
C GLY A 46 15.27 -8.05 -13.89
N ARG A 47 14.60 -6.99 -13.46
CA ARG A 47 14.43 -6.62 -12.03
C ARG A 47 13.16 -7.19 -11.42
N ALA A 48 12.30 -7.82 -12.20
CA ALA A 48 11.04 -8.36 -11.73
C ALA A 48 10.89 -9.86 -12.01
N ARG A 49 10.11 -10.52 -11.14
CA ARG A 49 9.74 -11.92 -11.31
C ARG A 49 8.33 -12.19 -10.81
N ALA A 50 7.66 -13.16 -11.43
CA ALA A 50 6.40 -13.70 -10.95
C ALA A 50 6.66 -14.81 -9.93
N THR A 51 5.92 -14.81 -8.83
CA THR A 51 6.04 -15.82 -7.77
C THR A 51 4.69 -16.13 -7.13
N GLY A 52 4.66 -17.10 -6.23
CA GLY A 52 3.56 -17.30 -5.29
C GLY A 52 3.53 -16.22 -4.20
N ILE A 53 2.40 -16.12 -3.49
CA ILE A 53 2.18 -15.09 -2.45
C ILE A 53 3.23 -15.23 -1.33
N GLU A 54 3.44 -16.44 -0.84
CA GLU A 54 4.41 -16.71 0.24
C GLU A 54 5.84 -16.37 -0.18
N GLU A 55 6.22 -16.73 -1.40
CA GLU A 55 7.55 -16.44 -1.93
C GLU A 55 7.76 -14.93 -2.12
N ALA A 56 6.76 -14.20 -2.63
CA ALA A 56 6.82 -12.74 -2.75
C ALA A 56 6.98 -12.07 -1.37
N ALA A 57 6.21 -12.54 -0.36
CA ALA A 57 6.32 -12.03 1.01
C ALA A 57 7.71 -12.29 1.61
N ARG A 58 8.24 -13.51 1.48
CA ARG A 58 9.58 -13.85 1.98
C ARG A 58 10.70 -13.11 1.27
N PHE A 59 10.55 -12.86 -0.04
CA PHE A 59 11.53 -12.14 -0.83
C PHE A 59 11.67 -10.67 -0.42
N GLY A 60 10.55 -9.99 -0.14
CA GLY A 60 10.53 -8.57 0.15
C GLY A 60 11.19 -8.22 1.49
N GLU A 61 12.01 -7.18 1.52
CA GLU A 61 12.34 -6.42 2.73
C GLU A 61 11.13 -5.56 3.12
N VAL A 62 10.41 -5.08 2.10
CA VAL A 62 9.11 -4.43 2.19
C VAL A 62 8.10 -5.21 1.35
N VAL A 63 6.89 -5.35 1.85
CA VAL A 63 5.81 -6.06 1.14
C VAL A 63 4.62 -5.12 0.96
N LEU A 64 4.25 -4.85 -0.30
CA LEU A 64 2.99 -4.17 -0.61
C LEU A 64 1.87 -5.21 -0.74
N VAL A 65 0.83 -5.07 0.06
CA VAL A 65 -0.39 -5.88 -0.01
C VAL A 65 -1.49 -5.07 -0.71
N ALA A 66 -1.82 -5.46 -1.94
CA ALA A 66 -2.80 -4.80 -2.79
C ALA A 66 -3.89 -5.80 -3.26
N VAL A 67 -4.45 -6.52 -2.29
CA VAL A 67 -5.56 -7.46 -2.51
C VAL A 67 -6.87 -6.87 -1.96
N PRO A 68 -8.05 -7.35 -2.44
CA PRO A 68 -9.31 -7.00 -1.81
C PRO A 68 -9.30 -7.32 -0.30
N PHE A 69 -9.83 -6.40 0.53
CA PHE A 69 -9.81 -6.57 1.98
C PHE A 69 -10.39 -7.93 2.42
N GLY A 70 -11.52 -8.36 1.87
CA GLY A 70 -12.14 -9.65 2.20
C GLY A 70 -11.27 -10.89 1.97
N LYS A 71 -10.04 -10.72 1.46
CA LYS A 71 -9.07 -11.81 1.25
C LYS A 71 -7.89 -11.77 2.22
N TYR A 72 -7.85 -10.83 3.16
CA TYR A 72 -6.69 -10.65 4.05
C TYR A 72 -6.38 -11.91 4.88
N GLU A 73 -7.40 -12.66 5.33
CA GLU A 73 -7.23 -13.88 6.11
C GLU A 73 -6.59 -15.04 5.33
N THR A 74 -6.58 -14.95 3.98
CA THR A 74 -5.92 -15.96 3.14
C THR A 74 -4.42 -15.71 2.97
N LEU A 75 -3.91 -14.61 3.49
CA LEU A 75 -2.47 -14.32 3.44
C LEU A 75 -1.71 -15.23 4.41
N PRO A 76 -0.57 -15.82 3.99
CA PRO A 76 0.24 -16.69 4.83
C PRO A 76 1.00 -15.86 5.90
N ALA A 77 0.37 -15.62 7.05
CA ALA A 77 0.83 -14.69 8.09
C ALA A 77 2.30 -14.86 8.48
N GLU A 78 2.77 -16.11 8.57
CA GLU A 78 4.15 -16.46 8.93
C GLU A 78 5.22 -15.89 7.96
N ALA A 79 4.84 -15.63 6.69
CA ALA A 79 5.75 -15.09 5.69
C ALA A 79 6.03 -13.59 5.87
N PHE A 80 5.25 -12.89 6.70
CA PHE A 80 5.33 -11.45 6.92
C PHE A 80 6.05 -11.06 8.21
N GLY A 81 6.41 -12.00 9.06
CA GLY A 81 7.06 -11.73 10.34
C GLY A 81 8.32 -10.86 10.21
N GLY A 82 8.39 -9.78 10.98
CA GLY A 82 9.49 -8.81 10.97
C GLY A 82 9.54 -7.86 9.77
N LYS A 83 8.68 -8.05 8.76
CA LYS A 83 8.66 -7.23 7.53
C LYS A 83 7.96 -5.89 7.74
N VAL A 84 8.37 -4.89 6.96
CA VAL A 84 7.53 -3.72 6.73
C VAL A 84 6.46 -4.11 5.72
N VAL A 85 5.20 -3.96 6.10
CA VAL A 85 4.06 -4.31 5.24
C VAL A 85 3.25 -3.04 4.96
N ILE A 86 3.11 -2.70 3.68
CA ILE A 86 2.25 -1.58 3.26
C ILE A 86 0.90 -2.17 2.83
N ASP A 87 -0.17 -1.82 3.54
CA ASP A 87 -1.54 -2.23 3.24
C ASP A 87 -2.25 -1.17 2.38
N ALA A 88 -2.51 -1.51 1.12
CA ALA A 88 -3.26 -0.69 0.18
C ALA A 88 -4.76 -1.04 0.13
N GLY A 89 -5.23 -1.89 1.03
CA GLY A 89 -6.61 -2.36 1.07
C GLY A 89 -7.60 -1.30 1.52
N ASN A 90 -8.82 -1.38 0.98
CA ASN A 90 -9.99 -0.65 1.47
C ASN A 90 -11.11 -1.65 1.71
N TYR A 91 -11.86 -1.44 2.79
CA TYR A 91 -13.07 -2.19 3.06
C TYR A 91 -14.25 -1.60 2.30
N TYR A 92 -14.94 -2.45 1.54
CA TYR A 92 -16.20 -2.14 0.87
C TYR A 92 -17.22 -3.24 1.20
N PRO A 93 -18.25 -2.98 2.02
CA PRO A 93 -19.24 -4.02 2.41
C PRO A 93 -19.84 -4.77 1.22
N GLN A 94 -20.10 -4.06 0.11
CA GLN A 94 -20.70 -4.64 -1.10
C GLN A 94 -19.80 -5.67 -1.80
N ARG A 95 -18.48 -5.58 -1.61
CA ARG A 95 -17.50 -6.49 -2.22
C ARG A 95 -16.99 -7.54 -1.24
N ASP A 96 -16.76 -7.11 0.00
CA ASP A 96 -16.01 -7.89 0.98
C ASP A 96 -16.93 -8.62 1.98
N GLY A 97 -18.25 -8.32 1.97
CA GLY A 97 -19.20 -8.76 2.98
C GLY A 97 -19.21 -7.85 4.22
N ASN A 98 -20.12 -8.09 5.14
CA ASN A 98 -20.29 -7.27 6.32
C ASN A 98 -19.35 -7.74 7.44
N PHE A 99 -18.59 -6.81 7.97
CA PHE A 99 -17.73 -7.00 9.13
C PHE A 99 -18.25 -6.12 10.27
N ALA A 100 -18.98 -6.70 11.22
CA ALA A 100 -19.71 -5.97 12.29
C ALA A 100 -18.80 -4.95 13.02
N ARG A 101 -17.56 -5.30 13.33
CA ARG A 101 -16.61 -4.42 14.00
C ARG A 101 -16.16 -3.22 13.14
N LEU A 102 -16.13 -3.38 11.82
CA LEU A 102 -15.83 -2.29 10.89
C LEU A 102 -17.06 -1.41 10.69
N ASP A 103 -18.23 -2.03 10.49
CA ASP A 103 -19.49 -1.34 10.29
C ASP A 103 -19.88 -0.55 11.54
N GLY A 104 -19.57 -1.07 12.74
CA GLY A 104 -19.75 -0.41 14.04
C GLY A 104 -18.67 0.63 14.40
N GLY A 105 -17.61 0.76 13.56
CA GLY A 105 -16.53 1.71 13.81
C GLY A 105 -15.59 1.34 14.98
N GLU A 106 -15.63 0.10 15.46
CA GLU A 106 -14.80 -0.36 16.60
C GLU A 106 -13.32 -0.49 16.23
N THR A 107 -13.03 -0.77 14.96
CA THR A 107 -11.68 -0.97 14.43
C THR A 107 -11.57 -0.48 12.98
N THR A 108 -10.38 -0.51 12.42
CA THR A 108 -10.14 -0.22 11.01
C THR A 108 -9.77 -1.50 10.25
N SER A 109 -9.91 -1.48 8.93
CA SER A 109 -9.51 -2.61 8.08
C SER A 109 -8.02 -2.94 8.25
N SER A 110 -7.16 -1.93 8.39
CA SER A 110 -5.72 -2.16 8.56
C SER A 110 -5.36 -2.71 9.93
N GLU A 111 -6.10 -2.38 10.99
CA GLU A 111 -5.92 -3.03 12.30
C GLU A 111 -6.28 -4.52 12.26
N LEU A 112 -7.32 -4.91 11.50
CA LEU A 112 -7.64 -6.32 11.29
C LEU A 112 -6.54 -7.04 10.49
N VAL A 113 -6.02 -6.41 9.44
CA VAL A 113 -4.87 -6.96 8.69
C VAL A 113 -3.65 -7.09 9.59
N ALA A 114 -3.33 -6.09 10.42
CA ALA A 114 -2.22 -6.15 11.37
C ALA A 114 -2.39 -7.28 12.40
N SER A 115 -3.61 -7.47 12.89
CA SER A 115 -3.94 -8.55 13.83
C SER A 115 -3.76 -9.94 13.21
N HIS A 116 -4.00 -10.09 11.91
CA HIS A 116 -3.77 -11.32 11.17
C HIS A 116 -2.29 -11.55 10.88
N LEU A 117 -1.59 -10.51 10.40
CA LEU A 117 -0.16 -10.57 10.04
C LEU A 117 0.74 -10.31 11.26
N LYS A 118 0.57 -11.10 12.31
CA LYS A 118 1.30 -10.94 13.58
C LYS A 118 2.81 -10.86 13.39
N GLY A 119 3.42 -9.85 14.00
CA GLY A 119 4.85 -9.58 13.90
C GLY A 119 5.26 -8.78 12.66
N ALA A 120 4.34 -8.47 11.75
CA ALA A 120 4.59 -7.48 10.70
C ALA A 120 4.53 -6.05 11.26
N ARG A 121 5.34 -5.16 10.70
CA ARG A 121 5.29 -3.72 10.98
C ARG A 121 4.42 -3.05 9.93
N LEU A 122 3.11 -2.97 10.20
CA LEU A 122 2.12 -2.55 9.21
C LEU A 122 2.07 -1.04 9.07
N VAL A 123 2.01 -0.59 7.82
CA VAL A 123 1.75 0.80 7.42
C VAL A 123 0.59 0.79 6.43
N LYS A 124 -0.49 1.51 6.71
CA LYS A 124 -1.50 1.79 5.71
C LYS A 124 -0.97 2.80 4.70
N GLY A 125 -1.16 2.56 3.42
CA GLY A 125 -0.71 3.47 2.36
C GLY A 125 -1.20 3.03 0.98
N PHE A 126 -1.17 3.94 0.00
CA PHE A 126 -1.66 3.72 -1.38
C PHE A 126 -3.17 3.46 -1.52
N ASN A 127 -3.92 3.45 -0.43
CA ASN A 127 -5.36 3.16 -0.43
C ASN A 127 -6.23 4.36 -0.83
N THR A 128 -5.67 5.58 -0.81
CA THR A 128 -6.38 6.86 -1.06
C THR A 128 -6.11 7.45 -2.44
N ILE A 129 -5.49 6.69 -3.34
CA ILE A 129 -5.15 7.15 -4.70
C ILE A 129 -5.71 6.20 -5.75
N TRP A 130 -6.25 6.74 -6.82
CA TRP A 130 -6.66 5.96 -7.98
C TRP A 130 -5.42 5.48 -8.75
N SER A 131 -5.51 4.29 -9.31
CA SER A 131 -4.40 3.69 -10.06
C SER A 131 -3.93 4.53 -11.24
N GLU A 132 -4.82 5.24 -11.93
CA GLU A 132 -4.44 6.13 -13.03
C GLU A 132 -3.66 7.35 -12.51
N HIS A 133 -4.06 7.91 -11.37
CA HIS A 133 -3.30 8.98 -10.72
C HIS A 133 -1.95 8.49 -10.19
N LEU A 134 -1.91 7.29 -9.61
CA LEU A 134 -0.65 6.66 -9.19
C LEU A 134 0.30 6.46 -10.38
N LYS A 135 -0.23 6.11 -11.55
CA LYS A 135 0.56 5.93 -12.78
C LYS A 135 1.12 7.23 -13.35
N GLN A 136 0.39 8.34 -13.21
CA GLN A 136 0.63 9.56 -13.98
C GLN A 136 1.14 10.75 -13.17
N GLN A 137 0.89 10.79 -11.85
CA GLN A 137 1.10 11.99 -11.05
C GLN A 137 2.39 11.97 -10.20
N GLY A 138 3.20 10.92 -10.31
CA GLY A 138 4.53 10.90 -9.66
C GLY A 138 5.51 11.78 -10.42
N ASP A 139 6.14 12.75 -9.74
CA ASP A 139 7.13 13.64 -10.32
C ASP A 139 8.27 13.91 -9.34
N THR A 140 9.44 13.34 -9.61
CA THR A 140 10.65 13.55 -8.79
C THR A 140 11.31 14.91 -9.01
N GLY A 141 10.91 15.63 -10.06
CA GLY A 141 11.41 16.98 -10.36
C GLY A 141 10.78 18.09 -9.51
N LEU A 142 9.60 17.82 -8.92
CA LEU A 142 8.92 18.79 -8.05
C LEU A 142 9.52 18.80 -6.64
N PRO A 143 9.48 19.97 -5.94
CA PRO A 143 9.70 20.04 -4.50
C PRO A 143 8.71 19.12 -3.75
N LEU A 144 9.14 18.53 -2.64
CA LEU A 144 8.36 17.51 -1.93
C LEU A 144 6.95 17.99 -1.54
N GLU A 145 6.82 19.24 -1.10
CA GLU A 145 5.55 19.85 -0.70
C GLU A 145 4.57 20.10 -1.86
N GLU A 146 5.06 20.06 -3.09
CA GLU A 146 4.24 20.23 -4.31
C GLU A 146 3.86 18.91 -4.97
N ARG A 147 4.51 17.81 -4.57
CA ARG A 147 4.19 16.48 -5.07
C ARG A 147 2.83 16.02 -4.60
N ARG A 148 2.21 15.18 -5.42
CA ARG A 148 0.96 14.50 -5.07
C ARG A 148 1.11 13.73 -3.77
N ALA A 149 0.19 13.92 -2.83
CA ALA A 149 0.23 13.25 -1.54
C ALA A 149 -0.20 11.78 -1.64
N ILE A 150 0.54 10.91 -0.98
CA ILE A 150 0.13 9.56 -0.57
C ILE A 150 0.11 9.53 0.95
N PHE A 151 -1.05 9.28 1.53
CA PHE A 151 -1.21 9.24 2.98
C PHE A 151 -0.69 7.93 3.53
N ILE A 152 -0.03 7.99 4.69
CA ILE A 152 0.45 6.82 5.43
C ILE A 152 0.00 6.87 6.88
N ALA A 153 -0.22 5.71 7.49
CA ALA A 153 -0.49 5.57 8.93
C ALA A 153 0.15 4.29 9.46
N GLY A 154 0.66 4.31 10.68
CA GLY A 154 1.27 3.12 11.28
C GLY A 154 1.82 3.42 12.68
N ASP A 155 1.99 2.36 13.47
CA ASP A 155 2.45 2.47 14.85
C ASP A 155 3.98 2.38 14.98
N ASP A 156 4.68 1.84 13.96
CA ASP A 156 6.14 1.74 13.92
C ASP A 156 6.72 2.87 13.08
N GLU A 157 7.42 3.79 13.74
CA GLU A 157 8.06 4.95 13.09
C GLU A 157 9.12 4.56 12.06
N GLY A 158 9.83 3.44 12.27
CA GLY A 158 10.82 2.92 11.31
C GLY A 158 10.15 2.39 10.05
N ALA A 159 9.01 1.72 10.19
CA ALA A 159 8.20 1.25 9.07
C ALA A 159 7.60 2.43 8.28
N LYS A 160 7.06 3.44 8.97
CA LYS A 160 6.56 4.66 8.31
C LYS A 160 7.64 5.37 7.50
N ARG A 161 8.84 5.54 8.08
CA ARG A 161 9.99 6.13 7.34
C ARG A 161 10.36 5.30 6.11
N THR A 162 10.33 3.98 6.21
CA THR A 162 10.62 3.10 5.06
C THR A 162 9.56 3.24 3.97
N ALA A 163 8.27 3.27 4.34
CA ALA A 163 7.18 3.49 3.40
C ALA A 163 7.24 4.88 2.77
N ALA A 164 7.52 5.93 3.56
CA ALA A 164 7.68 7.30 3.07
C ALA A 164 8.78 7.40 2.03
N ARG A 165 9.96 6.80 2.28
CA ARG A 165 11.06 6.79 1.31
C ARG A 165 10.64 6.15 -0.01
N LEU A 166 9.94 5.01 0.01
CA LEU A 166 9.45 4.36 -1.22
C LEU A 166 8.45 5.24 -1.99
N VAL A 167 7.57 5.94 -1.28
CA VAL A 167 6.63 6.90 -1.85
C VAL A 167 7.38 8.05 -2.54
N GLU A 168 8.42 8.58 -1.90
CA GLU A 168 9.22 9.69 -2.41
C GLU A 168 10.09 9.29 -3.61
N GLU A 169 10.66 8.09 -3.59
CA GLU A 169 11.45 7.53 -4.70
C GLU A 169 10.65 7.36 -5.99
N ILE A 170 9.33 7.16 -5.88
CA ILE A 170 8.42 7.07 -7.05
C ILE A 170 7.73 8.41 -7.39
N GLY A 171 8.20 9.53 -6.83
CA GLY A 171 7.80 10.89 -7.23
C GLY A 171 6.60 11.46 -6.47
N PHE A 172 6.15 10.83 -5.40
CA PHE A 172 5.06 11.32 -4.56
C PHE A 172 5.59 11.94 -3.25
N ALA A 173 4.71 12.48 -2.44
CA ALA A 173 5.03 12.91 -1.08
C ALA A 173 4.26 12.08 -0.07
N ALA A 174 4.95 11.49 0.90
CA ALA A 174 4.30 10.80 2.00
C ALA A 174 3.76 11.81 3.02
N VAL A 175 2.49 11.66 3.39
CA VAL A 175 1.84 12.48 4.41
C VAL A 175 1.36 11.57 5.55
N ASP A 176 1.99 11.71 6.70
CA ASP A 176 1.66 10.90 7.87
C ASP A 176 0.35 11.39 8.51
N THR A 177 -0.60 10.49 8.69
CA THR A 177 -1.89 10.74 9.34
C THR A 177 -1.94 10.27 10.78
N GLY A 178 -0.86 9.66 11.30
CA GLY A 178 -0.74 9.22 12.68
C GLY A 178 -0.70 7.70 12.88
N PRO A 179 -1.04 7.23 14.08
CA PRO A 179 -1.10 5.80 14.41
C PRO A 179 -2.07 5.04 13.50
N LEU A 180 -1.88 3.71 13.41
CA LEU A 180 -2.64 2.86 12.49
C LEU A 180 -4.16 2.97 12.68
N GLY A 181 -4.65 3.01 13.92
CA GLY A 181 -6.07 3.14 14.24
C GLY A 181 -6.63 4.52 13.86
N GLU A 182 -6.09 5.60 14.42
CA GLU A 182 -6.59 6.96 14.18
C GLU A 182 -6.27 7.44 12.77
N GLY A 183 -5.01 7.33 12.37
CA GLY A 183 -4.55 7.73 11.03
C GLY A 183 -5.20 6.91 9.93
N GLY A 184 -5.40 5.60 10.17
CA GLY A 184 -6.12 4.73 9.26
C GLY A 184 -7.59 5.14 9.06
N ARG A 185 -8.28 5.62 10.11
CA ARG A 185 -9.65 6.15 10.00
C ARG A 185 -9.72 7.37 9.10
N ARG A 186 -8.71 8.27 9.18
CA ARG A 186 -8.61 9.45 8.31
C ARG A 186 -8.46 9.11 6.83
N GLN A 187 -8.02 7.89 6.52
CA GLN A 187 -7.80 7.41 5.15
C GLN A 187 -8.92 6.51 4.61
N GLN A 188 -10.00 6.29 5.37
CA GLN A 188 -11.11 5.44 4.95
C GLN A 188 -11.89 6.03 3.77
N VAL A 189 -12.63 5.18 3.09
CA VAL A 189 -13.55 5.54 2.02
C VAL A 189 -14.50 6.63 2.49
N GLY A 190 -14.65 7.69 1.70
CA GLY A 190 -15.56 8.81 1.98
C GLY A 190 -14.97 9.92 2.87
N THR A 191 -13.74 9.78 3.36
CA THR A 191 -13.08 10.85 4.16
C THR A 191 -12.58 12.00 3.30
N ALA A 192 -12.17 13.09 3.96
CA ALA A 192 -11.67 14.31 3.31
C ALA A 192 -10.41 14.10 2.45
N VAL A 193 -9.66 13.03 2.67
CA VAL A 193 -8.44 12.71 1.91
C VAL A 193 -8.61 11.58 0.90
N TYR A 194 -9.72 10.83 0.98
CA TYR A 194 -9.94 9.67 0.12
C TYR A 194 -10.17 10.06 -1.34
N ASN A 195 -9.30 9.60 -2.24
CA ASN A 195 -9.32 9.92 -3.68
C ASN A 195 -9.35 11.42 -4.01
N LYS A 196 -8.80 12.26 -3.12
CA LYS A 196 -8.65 13.70 -3.38
C LYS A 196 -7.31 13.99 -4.02
N GLU A 197 -7.30 14.86 -5.02
CA GLU A 197 -6.09 15.31 -5.71
C GLU A 197 -5.43 16.46 -4.94
N LEU A 198 -4.70 16.09 -3.88
CA LEU A 198 -4.00 17.01 -3.00
C LEU A 198 -2.49 16.86 -3.17
N ASN A 199 -1.75 17.97 -3.23
CA ASN A 199 -0.32 17.93 -2.97
C ASN A 199 -0.06 17.87 -1.45
N ALA A 200 1.21 17.69 -1.03
CA ALA A 200 1.51 17.53 0.40
C ALA A 200 1.15 18.77 1.23
N ARG A 201 1.32 19.99 0.68
CA ARG A 201 0.97 21.25 1.36
C ARG A 201 -0.54 21.37 1.58
N GLU A 202 -1.33 21.01 0.59
CA GLU A 202 -2.80 21.00 0.68
C GLU A 202 -3.29 19.92 1.63
N ALA A 203 -2.68 18.72 1.56
CA ALA A 203 -3.00 17.61 2.44
C ALA A 203 -2.77 17.97 3.93
N ALA A 204 -1.66 18.64 4.25
CA ALA A 204 -1.38 19.12 5.60
C ALA A 204 -2.46 20.10 6.12
N ARG A 205 -2.97 20.98 5.26
CA ARG A 205 -4.06 21.92 5.62
C ARG A 205 -5.37 21.18 5.89
N VAL A 206 -5.72 20.20 5.05
CA VAL A 206 -6.94 19.40 5.24
C VAL A 206 -6.87 18.61 6.55
N LEU A 207 -5.73 18.02 6.88
CA LEU A 207 -5.54 17.25 8.12
C LEU A 207 -5.56 18.11 9.39
N SER A 208 -5.13 19.38 9.28
CA SER A 208 -5.14 20.31 10.43
C SER A 208 -6.51 20.96 10.69
N ALA A 209 -7.44 20.88 9.74
CA ALA A 209 -8.77 21.46 9.85
C ALA A 209 -9.84 20.47 10.37
N GLY A 210 -9.53 19.20 10.47
CA GLY A 210 -10.41 18.09 10.94
C GLY A 210 -9.82 17.38 12.13
#